data_e51234d5b5a86bfcf51e3b78be86ffc1
#
_entry.id   e51234d5b5a86bfcf51e3b78be86ffc1
#
_cell.length_a   1.000
_cell.length_b   1.000
_cell.length_c   1.000
_cell.angle_alpha   90.00
_cell.angle_beta   90.00
_cell.angle_gamma   90.00
#
_symmetry.space_group_name_H-M   'P 1'
#
loop_
_entity.id
_entity.type
_entity.pdbx_description
1 polymer ?
#
loop_
_entity_poly.entity_id
_entity_poly.type
_entity_poly.pdbx_seq_one_letter_code
_entity_poly.pdbx_strand_id
1 'polypeptide(L)'
;MRYAYGVTSALLLAGSALTLVTGLPAGAQVAQNEQSEMRTVVPRAGAPSSFADLTQQLQPAVVNISTRQRVKVQNNNPFAGTPFGDLFGGGQGGGPQTREAQSLGSGFIISADGYVVTNNHVITADGQGEVESITVTTPDGTEYPAKLVGKDAASDLAVLKISASKPFPFVKFGDSRQARVGDWVIAIGNPFGLGGTVTQGIVSAVYRNTGSGSAYDRYLQTDASINRGNSGGPMFDMQGNVIGINNAIFSPTGGSVGIGFAIPAEIAAPIVEKLRAGEAIERGYLGVRIQALSEDLAASLGLPKKRGEFIQAVEPNQAAAKAGIQPGDVVVKVDGKDVTPDQTLSFIVANTAPGKRIPVELLRNGQRLTVQAVVGKRPTEEELAQQSFDPDAAQDEDSFGSNQQQGPGALQSSLGIAAIPLNAQIARQLGVSEDTKGVVISAVSPSSDAATKGLQRGDIVLSANYITVAAVADLEKIVRNAKTEGRDAVLLRIQRRGQPPIYTPVRIR
;
A
#
# COMPACT_ATOMS: atom_id res chain seq x y z
N MET A 1 -55.69 -30.40 -17.76
CA MET A 1 -54.30 -30.39 -17.22
C MET A 1 -53.45 -31.61 -17.53
N ARG A 2 -53.97 -32.77 -17.96
CA ARG A 2 -53.14 -33.95 -18.28
C ARG A 2 -52.39 -33.90 -19.63
N TYR A 3 -52.79 -33.01 -20.58
CA TYR A 3 -52.13 -32.88 -21.88
C TYR A 3 -50.94 -31.91 -21.91
N ALA A 4 -50.88 -30.98 -20.93
CA ALA A 4 -49.76 -29.98 -20.85
C ALA A 4 -48.43 -30.61 -20.46
N TYR A 5 -48.43 -31.62 -19.62
CA TYR A 5 -47.21 -32.31 -19.17
C TYR A 5 -46.64 -33.24 -20.24
N GLY A 6 -47.48 -33.81 -21.11
CA GLY A 6 -47.06 -34.66 -22.24
C GLY A 6 -46.29 -33.88 -23.30
N VAL A 7 -46.72 -32.67 -23.62
CA VAL A 7 -46.07 -31.82 -24.61
C VAL A 7 -44.74 -31.25 -24.11
N THR A 8 -44.66 -30.86 -22.86
CA THR A 8 -43.39 -30.40 -22.26
C THR A 8 -42.35 -31.52 -22.11
N SER A 9 -42.79 -32.72 -21.77
CA SER A 9 -41.89 -33.87 -21.69
C SER A 9 -41.41 -34.32 -23.09
N ALA A 10 -42.23 -34.23 -24.10
CA ALA A 10 -41.84 -34.55 -25.49
C ALA A 10 -40.86 -33.51 -26.07
N LEU A 11 -41.04 -32.24 -25.74
CA LEU A 11 -40.12 -31.17 -26.14
C LEU A 11 -38.77 -31.24 -25.44
N LEU A 12 -38.72 -31.64 -24.17
CA LEU A 12 -37.45 -31.89 -23.46
C LEU A 12 -36.71 -33.09 -23.98
N LEU A 13 -37.42 -34.20 -24.32
CA LEU A 13 -36.82 -35.38 -24.93
C LEU A 13 -36.38 -35.14 -26.39
N ALA A 14 -37.08 -34.34 -27.15
CA ALA A 14 -36.67 -33.95 -28.53
C ALA A 14 -35.46 -33.01 -28.49
N GLY A 15 -35.36 -32.11 -27.51
CA GLY A 15 -34.21 -31.24 -27.29
C GLY A 15 -32.95 -32.03 -26.90
N SER A 16 -33.12 -33.02 -26.02
CA SER A 16 -32.00 -33.90 -25.62
C SER A 16 -31.53 -34.85 -26.74
N ALA A 17 -32.46 -35.30 -27.60
CA ALA A 17 -32.12 -36.15 -28.75
C ALA A 17 -31.41 -35.35 -29.86
N LEU A 18 -31.75 -34.05 -30.05
CA LEU A 18 -31.08 -33.18 -31.01
C LEU A 18 -29.63 -32.86 -30.62
N THR A 19 -29.36 -32.72 -29.32
CA THR A 19 -28.00 -32.49 -28.82
C THR A 19 -27.10 -33.74 -28.96
N LEU A 20 -27.69 -34.93 -28.87
CA LEU A 20 -26.97 -36.19 -29.08
C LEU A 20 -26.62 -36.44 -30.57
N VAL A 21 -27.45 -35.95 -31.51
CA VAL A 21 -27.22 -36.12 -32.94
C VAL A 21 -26.34 -35.04 -33.55
N THR A 22 -26.38 -33.80 -33.04
CA THR A 22 -25.62 -32.68 -33.59
C THR A 22 -24.23 -32.49 -32.95
N GLY A 23 -23.92 -33.20 -31.86
CA GLY A 23 -22.64 -33.06 -31.15
C GLY A 23 -22.36 -31.64 -30.61
N LEU A 24 -23.35 -30.76 -30.68
CA LEU A 24 -23.18 -29.40 -30.17
C LEU A 24 -23.61 -29.32 -28.69
N PRO A 25 -22.73 -29.00 -27.77
CA PRO A 25 -23.09 -28.82 -26.37
C PRO A 25 -24.01 -27.61 -26.21
N ALA A 26 -25.16 -27.82 -25.57
CA ALA A 26 -26.06 -26.72 -25.19
C ALA A 26 -25.35 -25.75 -24.25
N GLY A 27 -24.87 -24.65 -24.80
CA GLY A 27 -24.61 -23.42 -24.07
C GLY A 27 -23.47 -23.39 -23.04
N ALA A 28 -22.67 -24.43 -22.87
CA ALA A 28 -21.41 -24.33 -22.15
C ALA A 28 -20.28 -24.23 -23.18
N GLN A 29 -19.65 -23.09 -23.30
CA GLN A 29 -18.31 -23.04 -23.88
C GLN A 29 -17.39 -23.84 -22.96
N VAL A 30 -17.26 -25.12 -23.23
CA VAL A 30 -16.13 -25.91 -22.71
C VAL A 30 -14.92 -25.27 -23.37
N ALA A 31 -13.99 -24.76 -22.58
CA ALA A 31 -12.67 -24.41 -23.08
C ALA A 31 -12.16 -25.64 -23.81
N GLN A 32 -12.19 -25.63 -25.13
CA GLN A 32 -11.68 -26.74 -25.95
C GLN A 32 -10.17 -26.68 -25.86
N ASN A 33 -9.63 -27.46 -24.96
CA ASN A 33 -8.21 -27.76 -24.94
C ASN A 33 -7.90 -28.65 -26.14
N GLU A 34 -7.65 -28.05 -27.31
CA GLU A 34 -7.08 -28.81 -28.40
C GLU A 34 -5.70 -29.32 -27.96
N GLN A 35 -5.54 -30.63 -27.93
CA GLN A 35 -4.32 -31.31 -27.44
C GLN A 35 -3.03 -30.82 -28.12
N SER A 36 -3.13 -30.25 -29.32
CA SER A 36 -2.00 -29.71 -30.08
C SER A 36 -1.55 -28.35 -29.57
N GLU A 37 -2.47 -27.48 -29.15
CA GLU A 37 -2.14 -26.13 -28.60
C GLU A 37 -1.72 -26.18 -27.13
N MET A 38 -2.34 -27.08 -26.35
CA MET A 38 -1.94 -27.30 -24.95
C MET A 38 -0.54 -27.87 -24.80
N ARG A 39 -0.04 -28.63 -25.79
CA ARG A 39 1.34 -29.19 -25.78
C ARG A 39 2.41 -28.09 -25.88
N THR A 40 2.09 -26.91 -26.36
CA THR A 40 3.02 -25.77 -26.44
C THR A 40 2.95 -24.87 -25.21
N VAL A 41 1.85 -24.87 -24.47
CA VAL A 41 1.61 -23.99 -23.32
C VAL A 41 1.83 -24.71 -21.98
N VAL A 42 1.51 -26.01 -21.89
CA VAL A 42 1.81 -26.81 -20.70
C VAL A 42 3.30 -27.14 -20.71
N PRO A 43 4.10 -26.70 -19.73
CA PRO A 43 5.51 -27.01 -19.65
C PRO A 43 5.67 -28.55 -19.65
N ARG A 44 6.39 -29.05 -20.63
CA ARG A 44 6.79 -30.47 -20.63
C ARG A 44 7.65 -30.68 -19.38
N ALA A 45 7.24 -31.53 -18.45
CA ALA A 45 7.94 -31.91 -17.23
C ALA A 45 8.38 -30.71 -16.36
N GLY A 46 7.45 -29.88 -15.84
CA GLY A 46 7.79 -28.65 -15.16
C GLY A 46 7.32 -28.51 -13.72
N ALA A 47 6.31 -29.25 -13.27
CA ALA A 47 6.00 -29.31 -11.85
C ALA A 47 6.99 -30.29 -11.20
N PRO A 48 7.72 -29.90 -10.14
CA PRO A 48 8.56 -30.82 -9.40
C PRO A 48 7.67 -31.95 -8.84
N SER A 49 8.10 -33.17 -8.99
CA SER A 49 7.40 -34.34 -8.42
C SER A 49 7.39 -34.30 -6.88
N SER A 50 8.35 -33.60 -6.31
CA SER A 50 8.48 -33.35 -4.87
C SER A 50 9.38 -32.12 -4.65
N PHE A 51 9.15 -31.42 -3.53
CA PHE A 51 10.01 -30.35 -3.05
C PHE A 51 11.01 -30.85 -1.98
N ALA A 52 11.01 -32.15 -1.65
CA ALA A 52 11.75 -32.70 -0.53
C ALA A 52 13.27 -32.47 -0.64
N ASP A 53 13.87 -32.75 -1.79
CA ASP A 53 15.31 -32.60 -2.00
C ASP A 53 15.75 -31.13 -1.90
N LEU A 54 14.98 -30.23 -2.49
CA LEU A 54 15.21 -28.78 -2.43
C LEU A 54 15.08 -28.27 -0.98
N THR A 55 14.04 -28.71 -0.27
CA THR A 55 13.82 -28.40 1.14
C THR A 55 14.99 -28.86 2.02
N GLN A 56 15.44 -30.09 1.83
CA GLN A 56 16.56 -30.67 2.59
C GLN A 56 17.85 -29.85 2.43
N GLN A 57 18.08 -29.27 1.26
CA GLN A 57 19.26 -28.41 1.00
C GLN A 57 19.11 -27.03 1.60
N LEU A 58 17.92 -26.43 1.61
CA LEU A 58 17.71 -25.03 1.97
C LEU A 58 17.36 -24.82 3.44
N GLN A 59 16.61 -25.76 4.04
CA GLN A 59 16.13 -25.68 5.41
C GLN A 59 17.23 -25.45 6.46
N PRO A 60 18.46 -26.01 6.35
CA PRO A 60 19.52 -25.75 7.34
C PRO A 60 19.94 -24.30 7.48
N ALA A 61 19.70 -23.46 6.46
CA ALA A 61 19.99 -22.03 6.49
C ALA A 61 18.84 -21.17 7.05
N VAL A 62 17.66 -21.76 7.31
CA VAL A 62 16.48 -21.03 7.79
C VAL A 62 16.37 -21.19 9.29
N VAL A 63 16.30 -20.07 9.98
CA VAL A 63 16.41 -19.99 11.45
C VAL A 63 15.15 -19.42 12.08
N ASN A 64 14.91 -19.77 13.35
CA ASN A 64 13.96 -19.08 14.19
C ASN A 64 14.64 -17.85 14.81
N ILE A 65 13.87 -16.78 14.98
CA ILE A 65 14.29 -15.57 15.68
C ILE A 65 13.30 -15.31 16.80
N SER A 66 13.81 -15.23 18.01
CA SER A 66 13.07 -14.85 19.21
C SER A 66 13.65 -13.60 19.84
N THR A 67 12.80 -12.68 20.29
CA THR A 67 13.22 -11.51 21.05
C THR A 67 12.59 -11.52 22.44
N ARG A 68 13.36 -11.12 23.44
CA ARG A 68 12.82 -10.74 24.74
C ARG A 68 12.64 -9.24 24.78
N GLN A 69 11.45 -8.80 25.16
CA GLN A 69 11.09 -7.39 25.17
C GLN A 69 10.54 -7.02 26.54
N ARG A 70 10.89 -5.83 27.00
CA ARG A 70 10.29 -5.23 28.19
C ARG A 70 9.29 -4.16 27.75
N VAL A 71 8.00 -4.46 27.89
CA VAL A 71 6.92 -3.56 27.52
C VAL A 71 6.38 -2.84 28.75
N LYS A 72 6.35 -1.51 28.72
CA LYS A 72 5.68 -0.71 29.76
C LYS A 72 4.18 -0.80 29.56
N VAL A 73 3.49 -1.45 30.49
CA VAL A 73 2.02 -1.48 30.50
C VAL A 73 1.55 -0.20 31.21
N GLN A 74 0.94 0.71 30.46
CA GLN A 74 0.12 1.75 31.08
C GLN A 74 -1.14 1.09 31.63
N ASN A 75 -1.24 0.98 32.95
CA ASN A 75 -2.50 0.60 33.59
C ASN A 75 -3.49 1.75 33.39
N ASN A 76 -4.27 1.70 32.31
CA ASN A 76 -5.46 2.52 32.19
C ASN A 76 -6.53 1.95 33.14
N ASN A 77 -6.37 2.22 34.43
CA ASN A 77 -7.45 2.03 35.36
C ASN A 77 -8.49 3.14 35.10
N PRO A 78 -9.68 2.85 34.53
CA PRO A 78 -10.66 3.89 34.24
C PRO A 78 -11.21 4.55 35.50
N PHE A 79 -10.85 4.02 36.69
CA PHE A 79 -11.20 4.58 37.99
C PHE A 79 -10.04 5.26 38.70
N ALA A 80 -8.84 5.41 38.06
CA ALA A 80 -7.71 6.13 38.62
C ALA A 80 -8.13 7.58 38.92
N GLY A 81 -7.93 8.04 40.16
CA GLY A 81 -8.33 9.37 40.60
C GLY A 81 -9.79 9.48 41.15
N THR A 82 -10.55 8.38 41.20
CA THR A 82 -11.84 8.34 41.87
C THR A 82 -11.72 7.61 43.20
N PRO A 83 -12.65 7.85 44.17
CA PRO A 83 -12.71 7.11 45.46
C PRO A 83 -12.84 5.58 45.32
N PHE A 84 -13.17 5.10 44.14
CA PHE A 84 -13.29 3.67 43.81
C PHE A 84 -12.00 3.08 43.23
N GLY A 85 -11.00 3.92 42.88
CA GLY A 85 -9.73 3.46 42.34
C GLY A 85 -8.98 2.50 43.25
N ASP A 86 -9.06 2.74 44.57
CA ASP A 86 -8.39 1.91 45.57
C ASP A 86 -9.15 0.60 45.89
N LEU A 87 -10.47 0.56 45.59
CA LEU A 87 -11.30 -0.62 45.87
C LEU A 87 -11.25 -1.66 44.73
N PHE A 88 -11.04 -1.21 43.48
CA PHE A 88 -11.00 -2.07 42.28
C PHE A 88 -9.59 -2.22 41.67
N GLY A 89 -8.62 -1.45 42.14
CA GLY A 89 -7.21 -1.54 41.75
C GLY A 89 -6.37 -2.03 42.93
N GLY A 90 -6.34 -3.32 43.18
CA GLY A 90 -5.62 -3.89 44.34
C GLY A 90 -4.23 -3.38 44.55
N GLY A 91 -3.96 -2.73 45.69
CA GLY A 91 -2.66 -2.62 46.35
C GLY A 91 -1.81 -1.44 45.95
N GLN A 92 -1.37 -0.68 46.93
CA GLN A 92 -0.34 0.35 46.92
C GLN A 92 0.88 -0.07 46.06
N GLY A 93 1.07 0.62 44.94
CA GLY A 93 2.25 0.43 44.10
C GLY A 93 1.99 0.76 42.63
N GLY A 94 1.38 1.94 42.33
CA GLY A 94 1.12 2.39 40.95
C GLY A 94 2.38 2.89 40.20
N GLY A 95 3.42 2.05 40.13
CA GLY A 95 4.52 2.26 39.17
C GLY A 95 4.16 1.59 37.84
N PRO A 96 4.75 2.01 36.72
CA PRO A 96 4.57 1.35 35.44
C PRO A 96 4.98 -0.11 35.58
N GLN A 97 4.01 -1.03 35.44
CA GLN A 97 4.32 -2.46 35.45
C GLN A 97 4.97 -2.80 34.12
N THR A 98 6.19 -3.32 34.17
CA THR A 98 6.87 -3.88 33.00
C THR A 98 6.47 -5.34 32.84
N ARG A 99 6.03 -5.71 31.64
CA ARG A 99 5.73 -7.09 31.28
C ARG A 99 6.77 -7.58 30.29
N GLU A 100 7.29 -8.78 30.50
CA GLU A 100 8.08 -9.45 29.47
C GLU A 100 7.17 -9.94 28.35
N ALA A 101 7.50 -9.60 27.11
CA ALA A 101 6.87 -10.09 25.91
C ALA A 101 7.94 -10.77 25.04
N GLN A 102 7.52 -11.76 24.26
CA GLN A 102 8.35 -12.41 23.27
C GLN A 102 7.75 -12.19 21.88
N SER A 103 8.59 -11.78 20.94
CA SER A 103 8.26 -11.83 19.52
C SER A 103 8.93 -13.05 18.90
N LEU A 104 8.24 -13.67 17.94
CA LEU A 104 8.72 -14.85 17.23
C LEU A 104 8.58 -14.64 15.73
N GLY A 105 9.64 -14.96 15.00
CA GLY A 105 9.68 -14.92 13.55
C GLY A 105 10.71 -15.87 12.98
N SER A 106 10.92 -15.77 11.70
CA SER A 106 11.96 -16.50 10.98
C SER A 106 13.02 -15.57 10.43
N GLY A 107 14.14 -16.15 10.02
CA GLY A 107 15.18 -15.50 9.28
C GLY A 107 15.95 -16.51 8.45
N PHE A 108 16.96 -16.07 7.74
CA PHE A 108 17.83 -16.95 6.99
C PHE A 108 19.27 -16.43 6.97
N ILE A 109 20.21 -17.36 6.97
CA ILE A 109 21.64 -17.10 6.97
C ILE A 109 22.09 -16.85 5.54
N ILE A 110 22.78 -15.75 5.29
CA ILE A 110 23.24 -15.31 3.95
C ILE A 110 24.75 -15.47 3.75
N SER A 111 25.49 -15.86 4.78
CA SER A 111 26.95 -16.02 4.69
C SER A 111 27.46 -17.02 5.71
N ALA A 112 28.56 -17.69 5.36
CA ALA A 112 29.19 -18.71 6.19
C ALA A 112 29.68 -18.21 7.56
N ASP A 113 29.94 -16.91 7.70
CA ASP A 113 30.35 -16.27 8.96
C ASP A 113 29.16 -15.85 9.84
N GLY A 114 27.90 -16.10 9.41
CA GLY A 114 26.70 -15.99 10.24
C GLY A 114 25.97 -14.64 10.20
N TYR A 115 25.90 -13.98 9.05
CA TYR A 115 24.92 -12.90 8.86
C TYR A 115 23.55 -13.49 8.59
N VAL A 116 22.54 -12.96 9.28
CA VAL A 116 21.14 -13.41 9.23
C VAL A 116 20.26 -12.25 8.80
N VAL A 117 19.37 -12.49 7.86
CA VAL A 117 18.36 -11.54 7.39
C VAL A 117 17.01 -11.90 7.98
N THR A 118 16.23 -10.87 8.37
CA THR A 118 14.86 -11.01 8.86
C THR A 118 14.08 -9.70 8.61
N ASN A 119 12.81 -9.65 9.01
CA ASN A 119 12.05 -8.40 9.03
C ASN A 119 12.38 -7.54 10.24
N ASN A 120 12.31 -6.22 10.07
CA ASN A 120 12.49 -5.27 11.15
C ASN A 120 11.42 -5.44 12.24
N HIS A 121 10.15 -5.67 11.87
CA HIS A 121 9.06 -5.86 12.83
C HIS A 121 9.27 -7.09 13.73
N VAL A 122 10.00 -8.13 13.28
CA VAL A 122 10.33 -9.32 14.10
C VAL A 122 11.23 -8.96 15.28
N ILE A 123 12.12 -7.99 15.09
CA ILE A 123 13.14 -7.59 16.06
C ILE A 123 12.86 -6.22 16.71
N THR A 124 11.71 -5.64 16.45
CA THR A 124 11.31 -4.35 17.06
C THR A 124 10.26 -4.62 18.13
N ALA A 125 10.40 -3.94 19.25
CA ALA A 125 9.44 -4.07 20.34
C ALA A 125 8.10 -3.45 20.00
N ASP A 126 7.01 -4.02 20.51
CA ASP A 126 5.69 -3.46 20.40
C ASP A 126 5.56 -2.18 21.24
N GLY A 127 5.01 -1.12 20.63
CA GLY A 127 4.73 0.14 21.32
C GLY A 127 5.99 0.82 21.88
N GLN A 128 5.98 1.14 23.17
CA GLN A 128 7.10 1.79 23.90
C GLN A 128 8.05 0.77 24.56
N GLY A 129 8.06 -0.47 24.08
CA GLY A 129 8.93 -1.51 24.61
C GLY A 129 10.38 -1.37 24.17
N GLU A 130 11.29 -2.04 24.89
CA GLU A 130 12.70 -2.18 24.55
C GLU A 130 13.05 -3.64 24.36
N VAL A 131 13.83 -3.96 23.31
CA VAL A 131 14.32 -5.31 23.06
C VAL A 131 15.57 -5.54 23.92
N GLU A 132 15.51 -6.48 24.85
CA GLU A 132 16.60 -6.82 25.76
C GLU A 132 17.60 -7.79 25.12
N SER A 133 17.10 -8.76 24.37
CA SER A 133 17.95 -9.75 23.71
C SER A 133 17.28 -10.32 22.46
N ILE A 134 18.13 -10.72 21.51
CA ILE A 134 17.73 -11.42 20.29
C ILE A 134 18.47 -12.76 20.29
N THR A 135 17.71 -13.84 20.10
CA THR A 135 18.24 -15.20 19.99
C THR A 135 17.87 -15.77 18.62
N VAL A 136 18.84 -16.36 17.95
CA VAL A 136 18.66 -17.09 16.70
C VAL A 136 18.82 -18.59 16.99
N THR A 137 17.81 -19.38 16.65
CA THR A 137 17.82 -20.83 16.83
C THR A 137 17.86 -21.53 15.47
N THR A 138 18.88 -22.32 15.24
CA THR A 138 19.05 -23.14 14.04
C THR A 138 18.11 -24.36 14.05
N PRO A 139 17.84 -25.02 12.90
CA PRO A 139 16.91 -26.15 12.84
C PRO A 139 17.29 -27.35 13.70
N ASP A 140 18.57 -27.50 14.08
CA ASP A 140 19.06 -28.53 15.00
C ASP A 140 18.83 -28.19 16.49
N GLY A 141 18.15 -27.05 16.76
CA GLY A 141 17.86 -26.58 18.13
C GLY A 141 18.99 -25.81 18.80
N THR A 142 20.11 -25.55 18.12
CA THR A 142 21.19 -24.77 18.70
C THR A 142 20.83 -23.28 18.74
N GLU A 143 20.99 -22.67 19.93
CA GLU A 143 20.70 -21.25 20.15
C GLU A 143 21.98 -20.41 20.08
N TYR A 144 21.89 -19.28 19.39
CA TYR A 144 22.97 -18.31 19.25
C TYR A 144 22.46 -16.93 19.66
N PRO A 145 23.15 -16.25 20.61
CA PRO A 145 22.89 -14.84 20.86
C PRO A 145 23.24 -14.03 19.60
N ALA A 146 22.32 -13.19 19.19
CA ALA A 146 22.45 -12.40 17.97
C ALA A 146 22.69 -10.92 18.29
N LYS A 147 23.56 -10.29 17.52
CA LYS A 147 23.80 -8.84 17.57
C LYS A 147 23.09 -8.19 16.38
N LEU A 148 22.36 -7.11 16.65
CA LEU A 148 21.83 -6.26 15.58
C LEU A 148 22.99 -5.56 14.87
N VAL A 149 23.12 -5.77 13.56
CA VAL A 149 24.07 -5.09 12.69
C VAL A 149 23.48 -3.81 12.14
N GLY A 150 22.24 -3.90 11.64
CA GLY A 150 21.49 -2.76 11.14
C GLY A 150 20.04 -3.13 10.88
N LYS A 151 19.19 -2.13 10.88
CA LYS A 151 17.76 -2.28 10.57
C LYS A 151 17.25 -1.09 9.78
N ASP A 152 16.19 -1.30 9.04
CA ASP A 152 15.53 -0.31 8.21
C ASP A 152 14.01 -0.50 8.26
N ALA A 153 13.35 0.41 8.99
CA ALA A 153 11.90 0.34 9.19
C ALA A 153 11.11 0.56 7.88
N ALA A 154 11.61 1.42 6.99
CA ALA A 154 10.88 1.76 5.77
C ALA A 154 10.78 0.60 4.76
N SER A 155 11.77 -0.29 4.72
CA SER A 155 11.74 -1.52 3.92
C SER A 155 11.37 -2.76 4.75
N ASP A 156 11.20 -2.59 6.07
CA ASP A 156 10.94 -3.66 7.03
C ASP A 156 12.00 -4.78 7.00
N LEU A 157 13.28 -4.40 6.93
CA LEU A 157 14.43 -5.32 6.89
C LEU A 157 15.36 -5.13 8.09
N ALA A 158 15.98 -6.22 8.52
CA ALA A 158 17.02 -6.21 9.52
C ALA A 158 18.10 -7.25 9.23
N VAL A 159 19.33 -6.94 9.65
CA VAL A 159 20.50 -7.81 9.57
C VAL A 159 21.04 -8.06 10.97
N LEU A 160 21.17 -9.33 11.32
CA LEU A 160 21.73 -9.80 12.56
C LEU A 160 23.08 -10.49 12.32
N LYS A 161 23.87 -10.63 13.35
CA LYS A 161 25.14 -11.39 13.34
C LYS A 161 25.17 -12.40 14.47
N ILE A 162 25.33 -13.66 14.10
CA ILE A 162 25.63 -14.78 15.01
C ILE A 162 27.04 -15.27 14.79
N SER A 163 27.61 -16.00 15.74
CA SER A 163 28.99 -16.51 15.68
C SER A 163 29.06 -17.94 16.16
N ALA A 164 29.78 -18.78 15.43
CA ALA A 164 30.12 -20.15 15.80
C ALA A 164 31.54 -20.48 15.40
N SER A 165 32.05 -21.60 15.91
CA SER A 165 33.39 -22.13 15.57
C SER A 165 33.42 -22.78 14.18
N LYS A 166 32.25 -23.20 13.67
CA LYS A 166 32.11 -23.82 12.35
C LYS A 166 31.35 -22.87 11.41
N PRO A 167 31.63 -22.89 10.09
CA PRO A 167 30.88 -22.12 9.12
C PRO A 167 29.41 -22.57 9.10
N PHE A 168 28.52 -21.59 8.94
CA PHE A 168 27.09 -21.82 8.83
C PHE A 168 26.69 -22.21 7.40
N PRO A 169 25.67 -23.08 7.23
CA PRO A 169 24.97 -23.19 5.95
C PRO A 169 24.30 -21.87 5.61
N PHE A 170 24.31 -21.47 4.36
CA PHE A 170 23.74 -20.21 3.93
C PHE A 170 23.09 -20.30 2.54
N VAL A 171 22.20 -19.37 2.25
CA VAL A 171 21.52 -19.23 0.98
C VAL A 171 21.83 -17.87 0.34
N LYS A 172 21.56 -17.73 -0.96
CA LYS A 172 21.86 -16.52 -1.74
C LYS A 172 20.59 -15.88 -2.26
N PHE A 173 20.61 -14.56 -2.40
CA PHE A 173 19.59 -13.85 -3.13
C PHE A 173 19.65 -14.17 -4.61
N GLY A 174 18.48 -14.36 -5.22
CA GLY A 174 18.24 -14.47 -6.65
C GLY A 174 17.78 -13.14 -7.26
N ASP A 175 17.38 -13.20 -8.51
CA ASP A 175 16.85 -12.05 -9.25
C ASP A 175 15.32 -12.13 -9.33
N SER A 176 14.63 -11.45 -8.41
CA SER A 176 13.17 -11.42 -8.37
C SER A 176 12.51 -10.72 -9.57
N ARG A 177 13.28 -9.97 -10.39
CA ARG A 177 12.77 -9.35 -11.63
C ARG A 177 12.43 -10.39 -12.70
N GLN A 178 12.96 -11.60 -12.58
CA GLN A 178 12.67 -12.73 -13.47
C GLN A 178 11.43 -13.52 -13.04
N ALA A 179 10.92 -13.27 -11.83
CA ALA A 179 9.73 -13.95 -11.32
C ALA A 179 8.49 -13.59 -12.15
N ARG A 180 7.72 -14.59 -12.55
CA ARG A 180 6.49 -14.44 -13.34
C ARG A 180 5.31 -15.01 -12.58
N VAL A 181 4.15 -14.46 -12.83
CA VAL A 181 2.90 -15.04 -12.33
C VAL A 181 2.79 -16.47 -12.83
N GLY A 182 2.56 -17.42 -11.91
CA GLY A 182 2.49 -18.84 -12.18
C GLY A 182 3.79 -19.64 -11.89
N ASP A 183 4.92 -18.97 -11.66
CA ASP A 183 6.16 -19.65 -11.28
C ASP A 183 6.03 -20.25 -9.87
N TRP A 184 6.49 -21.49 -9.69
CA TRP A 184 6.50 -22.17 -8.40
C TRP A 184 7.44 -21.51 -7.41
N VAL A 185 6.98 -21.43 -6.17
CA VAL A 185 7.77 -20.94 -5.04
C VAL A 185 7.58 -21.83 -3.82
N ILE A 186 8.61 -21.89 -2.97
CA ILE A 186 8.51 -22.44 -1.62
C ILE A 186 8.84 -21.39 -0.60
N ALA A 187 8.03 -21.29 0.45
CA ALA A 187 8.28 -20.45 1.61
C ALA A 187 8.71 -21.35 2.76
N ILE A 188 9.87 -21.05 3.34
CA ILE A 188 10.39 -21.80 4.49
C ILE A 188 10.44 -20.85 5.68
N GLY A 189 9.87 -21.29 6.82
CA GLY A 189 9.98 -20.63 8.11
C GLY A 189 10.42 -21.62 9.18
N ASN A 190 10.75 -21.10 10.35
CA ASN A 190 11.04 -21.93 11.51
C ASN A 190 10.26 -21.40 12.73
N PRO A 191 8.90 -21.41 12.65
CA PRO A 191 8.08 -20.95 13.76
C PRO A 191 8.35 -21.80 15.00
N PHE A 192 8.55 -21.16 16.13
CA PHE A 192 8.77 -21.81 17.44
C PHE A 192 10.04 -22.65 17.57
N GLY A 193 10.96 -22.65 16.59
CA GLY A 193 12.18 -23.47 16.64
C GLY A 193 11.93 -24.98 16.57
N LEU A 194 10.76 -25.41 16.07
CA LEU A 194 10.33 -26.81 16.04
C LEU A 194 10.82 -27.60 14.81
N GLY A 195 11.84 -27.13 14.11
CA GLY A 195 12.47 -27.86 13.01
C GLY A 195 12.07 -27.41 11.61
N GLY A 196 11.43 -26.26 11.49
CA GLY A 196 11.09 -25.66 10.20
C GLY A 196 9.71 -26.08 9.63
N THR A 197 9.07 -25.14 8.95
CA THR A 197 7.81 -25.34 8.24
C THR A 197 8.02 -24.94 6.78
N VAL A 198 7.60 -25.79 5.87
CA VAL A 198 7.69 -25.55 4.43
C VAL A 198 6.30 -25.48 3.84
N THR A 199 6.02 -24.41 3.11
CA THR A 199 4.80 -24.27 2.32
C THR A 199 5.16 -24.01 0.86
N GLN A 200 4.30 -24.43 -0.04
CA GLN A 200 4.50 -24.27 -1.49
C GLN A 200 3.31 -23.53 -2.10
N GLY A 201 3.56 -22.86 -3.19
CA GLY A 201 2.57 -22.15 -3.97
C GLY A 201 3.18 -21.59 -5.25
N ILE A 202 2.55 -20.56 -5.78
CA ILE A 202 3.03 -19.85 -6.97
C ILE A 202 3.18 -18.36 -6.68
N VAL A 203 3.89 -17.66 -7.54
CA VAL A 203 3.80 -16.20 -7.64
C VAL A 203 2.42 -15.86 -8.19
N SER A 204 1.54 -15.29 -7.38
CA SER A 204 0.17 -14.91 -7.76
C SER A 204 0.11 -13.54 -8.42
N ALA A 205 1.01 -12.63 -8.05
CA ALA A 205 1.20 -11.32 -8.68
C ALA A 205 2.62 -10.81 -8.42
N VAL A 206 3.12 -9.97 -9.32
CA VAL A 206 4.37 -9.23 -9.15
C VAL A 206 4.06 -7.76 -8.86
N TYR A 207 4.88 -7.13 -8.02
CA TYR A 207 4.79 -5.69 -7.68
C TYR A 207 3.43 -5.24 -7.13
N ARG A 208 2.78 -6.10 -6.34
CA ARG A 208 1.50 -5.77 -5.72
C ARG A 208 1.67 -4.63 -4.72
N ASN A 209 0.86 -3.58 -4.87
CA ASN A 209 0.74 -2.49 -3.94
C ASN A 209 -0.42 -2.79 -2.96
N THR A 210 -0.19 -2.60 -1.65
CA THR A 210 -1.17 -2.86 -0.59
C THR A 210 -1.90 -1.59 -0.14
N GLY A 211 -1.46 -0.41 -0.63
CA GLY A 211 -2.02 0.89 -0.24
C GLY A 211 -1.43 1.43 1.06
N SER A 212 -0.32 0.87 1.55
CA SER A 212 0.35 1.34 2.78
C SER A 212 0.97 2.74 2.65
N GLY A 213 1.14 3.24 1.42
CA GLY A 213 1.81 4.52 1.15
C GLY A 213 3.34 4.49 1.31
N SER A 214 3.93 3.34 1.65
CA SER A 214 5.38 3.18 1.68
C SER A 214 5.98 3.27 0.26
N ALA A 215 7.19 3.83 0.15
CA ALA A 215 7.94 3.81 -1.11
C ALA A 215 8.26 2.38 -1.59
N TYR A 216 8.29 1.42 -0.67
CA TYR A 216 8.56 0.01 -0.92
C TYR A 216 7.30 -0.87 -0.87
N ASP A 217 6.11 -0.27 -0.95
CA ASP A 217 4.84 -0.99 -1.09
C ASP A 217 4.74 -1.65 -2.47
N ARG A 218 5.53 -2.72 -2.65
CA ARG A 218 5.77 -3.36 -3.92
C ARG A 218 6.23 -4.79 -3.69
N TYR A 219 5.24 -5.68 -3.50
CA TYR A 219 5.46 -7.05 -3.06
C TYR A 219 5.32 -8.08 -4.18
N LEU A 220 6.01 -9.21 -4.02
CA LEU A 220 5.60 -10.46 -4.66
C LEU A 220 4.43 -11.02 -3.87
N GLN A 221 3.31 -11.27 -4.54
CA GLN A 221 2.17 -11.95 -3.93
C GLN A 221 2.27 -13.44 -4.21
N THR A 222 1.98 -14.26 -3.20
CA THR A 222 1.97 -15.73 -3.32
C THR A 222 0.75 -16.33 -2.62
N ASP A 223 0.31 -17.50 -3.07
CA ASP A 223 -0.68 -18.34 -2.39
C ASP A 223 -0.03 -19.42 -1.50
N ALA A 224 1.32 -19.52 -1.50
CA ALA A 224 2.04 -20.28 -0.47
C ALA A 224 1.58 -19.79 0.92
N SER A 225 1.20 -20.72 1.79
CA SER A 225 0.62 -20.38 3.09
C SER A 225 1.64 -19.67 3.98
N ILE A 226 1.48 -18.37 4.16
CA ILE A 226 2.23 -17.55 5.11
C ILE A 226 1.37 -17.40 6.37
N ASN A 227 1.94 -17.73 7.51
CA ASN A 227 1.32 -17.62 8.83
C ASN A 227 2.29 -16.99 9.82
N ARG A 228 1.82 -16.69 11.03
CA ARG A 228 2.66 -16.19 12.12
C ARG A 228 3.83 -17.13 12.35
N GLY A 229 5.04 -16.58 12.34
CA GLY A 229 6.29 -17.30 12.46
C GLY A 229 7.06 -17.49 11.13
N ASN A 230 6.42 -17.38 9.97
CA ASN A 230 7.11 -17.37 8.68
C ASN A 230 7.65 -16.00 8.27
N SER A 231 7.18 -14.90 8.91
CA SER A 231 7.65 -13.54 8.64
C SER A 231 9.16 -13.45 8.86
N GLY A 232 9.87 -12.82 7.93
CA GLY A 232 11.33 -12.72 7.91
C GLY A 232 12.03 -13.93 7.28
N GLY A 233 11.32 -15.05 7.09
CA GLY A 233 11.83 -16.22 6.37
C GLY A 233 11.90 -16.03 4.87
N PRO A 234 12.69 -16.85 4.16
CA PRO A 234 12.89 -16.74 2.72
C PRO A 234 11.74 -17.37 1.92
N MET A 235 11.47 -16.77 0.76
CA MET A 235 10.72 -17.38 -0.35
C MET A 235 11.70 -17.70 -1.48
N PHE A 236 11.74 -18.95 -1.88
CA PHE A 236 12.69 -19.47 -2.86
C PHE A 236 12.02 -19.75 -4.21
N ASP A 237 12.81 -19.59 -5.27
CA ASP A 237 12.53 -20.17 -6.57
C ASP A 237 12.89 -21.65 -6.63
N MET A 238 12.64 -22.29 -7.77
CA MET A 238 12.95 -23.72 -7.97
C MET A 238 14.45 -23.99 -8.17
N GLN A 239 15.29 -22.97 -8.23
CA GLN A 239 16.75 -23.07 -8.27
C GLN A 239 17.37 -22.93 -6.87
N GLY A 240 16.55 -22.69 -5.84
CA GLY A 240 16.99 -22.52 -4.46
C GLY A 240 17.53 -21.13 -4.13
N ASN A 241 17.25 -20.13 -4.96
CA ASN A 241 17.61 -18.75 -4.69
C ASN A 241 16.49 -18.05 -3.94
N VAL A 242 16.83 -17.15 -3.02
CA VAL A 242 15.87 -16.30 -2.31
C VAL A 242 15.39 -15.21 -3.25
N ILE A 243 14.14 -15.30 -3.72
CA ILE A 243 13.51 -14.27 -4.55
C ILE A 243 12.63 -13.32 -3.76
N GLY A 244 12.32 -13.63 -2.49
CA GLY A 244 11.54 -12.77 -1.61
C GLY A 244 11.77 -13.07 -0.14
N ILE A 245 11.38 -12.12 0.72
CA ILE A 245 11.36 -12.27 2.17
C ILE A 245 9.91 -12.19 2.61
N ASN A 246 9.38 -13.27 3.20
CA ASN A 246 8.00 -13.32 3.68
C ASN A 246 7.77 -12.20 4.68
N ASN A 247 6.75 -11.38 4.45
CA ASN A 247 6.54 -10.16 5.24
C ASN A 247 5.18 -10.14 5.92
N ALA A 248 4.10 -10.19 5.15
CA ALA A 248 2.75 -10.00 5.64
C ALA A 248 1.75 -10.90 4.90
N ILE A 249 0.52 -10.94 5.43
CA ILE A 249 -0.63 -11.55 4.77
C ILE A 249 -1.79 -10.56 4.73
N PHE A 250 -2.62 -10.66 3.71
CA PHE A 250 -3.96 -10.10 3.76
C PHE A 250 -4.89 -11.16 4.35
N SER A 251 -5.46 -10.87 5.52
CA SER A 251 -6.31 -11.83 6.21
C SER A 251 -7.37 -11.16 7.06
N PRO A 252 -8.65 -11.43 6.84
CA PRO A 252 -9.73 -10.99 7.72
C PRO A 252 -9.77 -11.71 9.07
N THR A 253 -9.19 -12.91 9.17
CA THR A 253 -9.25 -13.80 10.32
C THR A 253 -7.94 -14.00 11.05
N GLY A 254 -6.82 -13.45 10.51
CA GLY A 254 -5.47 -13.60 11.05
C GLY A 254 -4.71 -14.86 10.60
N GLY A 255 -5.36 -15.80 9.89
CA GLY A 255 -4.72 -16.95 9.24
C GLY A 255 -4.57 -16.75 7.73
N SER A 256 -3.77 -17.60 7.07
CA SER A 256 -3.58 -17.54 5.62
C SER A 256 -4.89 -17.84 4.88
N VAL A 257 -5.23 -16.98 3.93
CA VAL A 257 -6.35 -17.15 2.98
C VAL A 257 -5.84 -17.24 1.54
N GLY A 258 -4.56 -17.57 1.33
CA GLY A 258 -3.93 -17.65 0.02
C GLY A 258 -3.48 -16.30 -0.53
N ILE A 259 -3.31 -15.28 0.32
CA ILE A 259 -2.80 -13.95 -0.07
C ILE A 259 -1.65 -13.58 0.87
N GLY A 260 -0.46 -14.05 0.51
CA GLY A 260 0.80 -13.71 1.18
C GLY A 260 1.61 -12.70 0.38
N PHE A 261 2.41 -11.91 1.06
CA PHE A 261 3.28 -10.87 0.50
C PHE A 261 4.72 -11.10 0.92
N ALA A 262 5.63 -11.03 -0.05
CA ALA A 262 7.06 -11.10 0.19
C ALA A 262 7.76 -9.87 -0.38
N ILE A 263 8.74 -9.32 0.35
CA ILE A 263 9.61 -8.23 -0.12
C ILE A 263 10.50 -8.80 -1.21
N PRO A 264 10.47 -8.26 -2.46
CA PRO A 264 11.27 -8.79 -3.55
C PRO A 264 12.78 -8.71 -3.28
N ALA A 265 13.54 -9.72 -3.71
CA ALA A 265 14.99 -9.77 -3.55
C ALA A 265 15.69 -8.57 -4.20
N GLU A 266 15.19 -8.04 -5.32
CA GLU A 266 15.74 -6.84 -5.97
C GLU A 266 15.70 -5.59 -5.08
N ILE A 267 14.74 -5.54 -4.13
CA ILE A 267 14.64 -4.48 -3.12
C ILE A 267 15.49 -4.84 -1.91
N ALA A 268 15.39 -6.08 -1.44
CA ALA A 268 16.02 -6.52 -0.20
C ALA A 268 17.54 -6.60 -0.30
N ALA A 269 18.09 -7.21 -1.35
CA ALA A 269 19.52 -7.47 -1.44
C ALA A 269 20.41 -6.21 -1.33
N PRO A 270 20.17 -5.12 -2.08
CA PRO A 270 21.00 -3.91 -1.96
C PRO A 270 20.87 -3.23 -0.59
N ILE A 271 19.71 -3.31 0.07
CA ILE A 271 19.51 -2.77 1.43
C ILE A 271 20.27 -3.62 2.44
N VAL A 272 20.15 -4.95 2.36
CA VAL A 272 20.84 -5.90 3.22
C VAL A 272 22.35 -5.73 3.15
N GLU A 273 22.93 -5.54 1.95
CA GLU A 273 24.37 -5.30 1.80
C GLU A 273 24.81 -3.99 2.47
N LYS A 274 24.05 -2.91 2.37
CA LYS A 274 24.32 -1.66 3.07
C LYS A 274 24.23 -1.82 4.59
N LEU A 275 23.16 -2.48 5.08
CA LEU A 275 23.01 -2.76 6.52
C LEU A 275 24.15 -3.62 7.05
N ARG A 276 24.61 -4.63 6.28
CA ARG A 276 25.75 -5.47 6.61
C ARG A 276 27.06 -4.67 6.69
N ALA A 277 27.23 -3.68 5.80
CA ALA A 277 28.39 -2.78 5.81
C ALA A 277 28.33 -1.71 6.93
N GLY A 278 27.21 -1.64 7.69
CA GLY A 278 26.98 -0.60 8.69
C GLY A 278 26.67 0.77 8.09
N GLU A 279 26.26 0.82 6.82
CA GLU A 279 25.93 2.05 6.11
C GLU A 279 24.49 2.50 6.41
N ALA A 280 24.30 3.81 6.54
CA ALA A 280 22.97 4.38 6.67
C ALA A 280 22.20 4.25 5.33
N ILE A 281 20.92 3.87 5.41
CA ILE A 281 20.05 3.83 4.25
C ILE A 281 19.50 5.23 3.97
N GLU A 282 20.20 5.96 3.10
CA GLU A 282 19.74 7.26 2.65
C GLU A 282 18.74 7.12 1.50
N ARG A 283 17.63 7.86 1.58
CA ARG A 283 16.58 7.86 0.56
C ARG A 283 16.38 9.22 -0.04
N GLY A 284 16.16 9.21 -1.33
CA GLY A 284 15.74 10.42 -2.03
C GLY A 284 14.36 10.89 -1.61
N TYR A 285 14.15 12.18 -1.70
CA TYR A 285 12.91 12.87 -1.35
C TYR A 285 12.64 14.05 -2.27
N LEU A 286 11.41 14.21 -2.69
CA LEU A 286 10.97 15.38 -3.45
C LEU A 286 10.13 16.36 -2.63
N GLY A 287 9.48 15.90 -1.56
CA GLY A 287 8.55 16.72 -0.79
C GLY A 287 7.24 16.95 -1.54
N VAL A 288 6.61 15.86 -1.96
CA VAL A 288 5.30 15.88 -2.63
C VAL A 288 4.35 14.90 -1.96
N ARG A 289 3.07 15.27 -1.92
CA ARG A 289 1.99 14.34 -1.64
C ARG A 289 1.41 13.89 -2.97
N ILE A 290 1.38 12.58 -3.18
CA ILE A 290 0.92 11.97 -4.42
C ILE A 290 -0.42 11.28 -4.23
N GLN A 291 -1.16 11.19 -5.31
CA GLN A 291 -2.39 10.41 -5.40
C GLN A 291 -2.31 9.53 -6.65
N ALA A 292 -2.66 8.25 -6.49
CA ALA A 292 -2.75 7.34 -7.62
C ALA A 292 -3.76 7.85 -8.66
N LEU A 293 -3.42 7.73 -9.93
CA LEU A 293 -4.27 8.18 -11.02
C LEU A 293 -5.45 7.19 -11.19
N SER A 294 -6.55 7.47 -10.47
CA SER A 294 -7.81 6.72 -10.62
C SER A 294 -8.40 6.91 -12.02
N GLU A 295 -9.32 6.04 -12.43
CA GLU A 295 -10.00 6.19 -13.72
C GLU A 295 -10.74 7.51 -13.84
N ASP A 296 -11.42 7.95 -12.77
CA ASP A 296 -12.14 9.22 -12.72
C ASP A 296 -11.18 10.41 -12.82
N LEU A 297 -10.03 10.33 -12.14
CA LEU A 297 -9.00 11.36 -12.20
C LEU A 297 -8.37 11.43 -13.59
N ALA A 298 -8.05 10.29 -14.21
CA ALA A 298 -7.56 10.22 -15.59
C ALA A 298 -8.57 10.79 -16.59
N ALA A 299 -9.86 10.43 -16.44
CA ALA A 299 -10.92 10.93 -17.29
C ALA A 299 -11.11 12.46 -17.16
N SER A 300 -11.08 12.99 -15.91
CA SER A 300 -11.19 14.45 -15.68
C SER A 300 -10.03 15.24 -16.30
N LEU A 301 -8.86 14.61 -16.43
CA LEU A 301 -7.64 15.20 -17.00
C LEU A 301 -7.47 14.91 -18.51
N GLY A 302 -8.31 14.03 -19.09
CA GLY A 302 -8.17 13.58 -20.47
C GLY A 302 -6.91 12.73 -20.70
N LEU A 303 -6.48 11.96 -19.69
CA LEU A 303 -5.23 11.18 -19.71
C LEU A 303 -5.50 9.68 -19.89
N PRO A 304 -4.51 8.93 -20.45
CA PRO A 304 -4.56 7.47 -20.46
C PRO A 304 -4.60 6.90 -19.05
N LYS A 305 -5.39 5.85 -18.85
CA LYS A 305 -5.46 5.12 -17.58
C LYS A 305 -4.11 4.53 -17.20
N LYS A 306 -3.79 4.50 -15.89
CA LYS A 306 -2.63 3.82 -15.28
C LYS A 306 -1.24 4.31 -15.72
N ARG A 307 -1.10 5.56 -16.18
CA ARG A 307 0.20 6.16 -16.47
C ARG A 307 0.38 7.47 -15.73
N GLY A 308 1.38 7.51 -14.84
CA GLY A 308 1.70 8.68 -14.04
C GLY A 308 1.02 8.69 -12.67
N GLU A 309 1.48 9.62 -11.84
CA GLU A 309 0.93 9.91 -10.51
C GLU A 309 0.65 11.40 -10.37
N PHE A 310 -0.48 11.70 -9.75
CA PHE A 310 -0.96 13.06 -9.58
C PHE A 310 -0.34 13.70 -8.34
N ILE A 311 0.18 14.93 -8.50
CA ILE A 311 0.73 15.72 -7.40
C ILE A 311 -0.42 16.46 -6.70
N GLN A 312 -0.79 15.98 -5.54
CA GLN A 312 -1.85 16.57 -4.73
C GLN A 312 -1.38 17.83 -3.99
N ALA A 313 -0.16 17.77 -3.44
CA ALA A 313 0.46 18.88 -2.73
C ALA A 313 1.98 18.85 -2.90
N VAL A 314 2.60 20.02 -2.74
CA VAL A 314 4.06 20.21 -2.79
C VAL A 314 4.46 20.91 -1.50
N GLU A 315 5.40 20.33 -0.78
CA GLU A 315 5.93 20.89 0.46
C GLU A 315 6.81 22.10 0.15
N PRO A 316 6.61 23.21 0.85
CA PRO A 316 7.43 24.41 0.69
C PRO A 316 8.92 24.10 0.95
N ASN A 317 9.80 24.74 0.19
CA ASN A 317 11.27 24.64 0.34
C ASN A 317 11.89 23.27 0.07
N GLN A 318 11.10 22.25 -0.31
CA GLN A 318 11.61 20.93 -0.69
C GLN A 318 12.01 20.87 -2.18
N ALA A 319 12.57 19.75 -2.60
CA ALA A 319 13.14 19.55 -3.93
C ALA A 319 12.13 19.81 -5.07
N ALA A 320 10.88 19.36 -4.90
CA ALA A 320 9.82 19.56 -5.90
C ALA A 320 9.47 21.06 -6.05
N ALA A 321 9.29 21.77 -4.95
CA ALA A 321 9.01 23.21 -4.97
C ALA A 321 10.14 24.01 -5.66
N LYS A 322 11.40 23.68 -5.35
CA LYS A 322 12.58 24.29 -5.96
C LYS A 322 12.71 23.99 -7.46
N ALA A 323 12.23 22.82 -7.89
CA ALA A 323 12.19 22.41 -9.29
C ALA A 323 11.01 23.00 -10.08
N GLY A 324 10.08 23.70 -9.40
CA GLY A 324 8.88 24.27 -10.02
C GLY A 324 7.78 23.26 -10.30
N ILE A 325 7.78 22.10 -9.63
CA ILE A 325 6.65 21.15 -9.62
C ILE A 325 5.52 21.80 -8.81
N GLN A 326 4.29 21.66 -9.27
CA GLN A 326 3.11 22.30 -8.69
C GLN A 326 2.03 21.28 -8.36
N PRO A 327 1.17 21.56 -7.36
CA PRO A 327 -0.05 20.81 -7.17
C PRO A 327 -0.88 20.80 -8.46
N GLY A 328 -1.38 19.64 -8.86
CA GLY A 328 -2.10 19.47 -10.10
C GLY A 328 -1.26 18.89 -11.25
N ASP A 329 0.05 18.84 -11.14
CA ASP A 329 0.90 18.16 -12.13
C ASP A 329 0.66 16.64 -12.09
N VAL A 330 0.80 15.99 -13.25
CA VAL A 330 0.87 14.53 -13.34
C VAL A 330 2.28 14.13 -13.76
N VAL A 331 3.02 13.53 -12.86
CA VAL A 331 4.37 13.04 -13.16
C VAL A 331 4.28 11.72 -13.92
N VAL A 332 4.84 11.68 -15.12
CA VAL A 332 4.75 10.52 -16.04
C VAL A 332 6.09 9.79 -16.20
N LYS A 333 7.23 10.49 -15.97
CA LYS A 333 8.56 9.90 -16.05
C LYS A 333 9.55 10.61 -15.12
N VAL A 334 10.45 9.85 -14.51
CA VAL A 334 11.51 10.36 -13.61
C VAL A 334 12.81 9.66 -13.93
N ASP A 335 13.88 10.42 -14.17
CA ASP A 335 15.22 9.90 -14.50
C ASP A 335 15.18 8.85 -15.62
N GLY A 336 14.37 9.09 -16.65
CA GLY A 336 14.17 8.19 -17.79
C GLY A 336 13.27 6.97 -17.53
N LYS A 337 12.76 6.77 -16.30
CA LYS A 337 11.91 5.67 -15.92
C LYS A 337 10.44 6.10 -15.94
N ASP A 338 9.57 5.31 -16.57
CA ASP A 338 8.14 5.58 -16.59
C ASP A 338 7.53 5.41 -15.19
N VAL A 339 6.62 6.32 -14.83
CA VAL A 339 5.82 6.21 -13.61
C VAL A 339 4.58 5.39 -13.91
N THR A 340 4.47 4.24 -13.27
CA THR A 340 3.40 3.26 -13.44
C THR A 340 2.98 2.71 -12.08
N PRO A 341 1.86 1.99 -11.95
CA PRO A 341 1.49 1.32 -10.70
C PRO A 341 2.57 0.36 -10.18
N ASP A 342 3.32 -0.28 -11.10
CA ASP A 342 4.40 -1.21 -10.75
C ASP A 342 5.72 -0.48 -10.45
N GLN A 343 5.88 0.78 -10.85
CA GLN A 343 7.07 1.59 -10.66
C GLN A 343 6.66 3.03 -10.28
N THR A 344 6.28 3.20 -9.02
CA THR A 344 5.75 4.46 -8.49
C THR A 344 6.79 5.57 -8.43
N LEU A 345 6.35 6.82 -8.45
CA LEU A 345 7.20 8.00 -8.23
C LEU A 345 7.99 7.87 -6.91
N SER A 346 7.30 7.45 -5.85
CA SER A 346 7.92 7.24 -4.53
C SER A 346 9.04 6.22 -4.59
N PHE A 347 8.85 5.10 -5.29
CA PHE A 347 9.87 4.06 -5.44
C PHE A 347 11.09 4.55 -6.24
N ILE A 348 10.85 5.23 -7.37
CA ILE A 348 11.96 5.75 -8.21
C ILE A 348 12.79 6.76 -7.43
N VAL A 349 12.12 7.70 -6.75
CA VAL A 349 12.78 8.78 -5.98
C VAL A 349 13.50 8.22 -4.77
N ALA A 350 12.89 7.33 -3.98
CA ALA A 350 13.52 6.72 -2.81
C ALA A 350 14.82 5.97 -3.15
N ASN A 351 14.90 5.39 -4.36
CA ASN A 351 16.08 4.69 -4.86
C ASN A 351 17.05 5.59 -5.66
N THR A 352 16.83 6.90 -5.62
CA THR A 352 17.74 7.89 -6.21
C THR A 352 18.56 8.57 -5.11
N ALA A 353 19.87 8.63 -5.28
CA ALA A 353 20.76 9.22 -4.28
C ALA A 353 20.41 10.70 -4.01
N PRO A 354 20.34 11.14 -2.75
CA PRO A 354 20.23 12.55 -2.41
C PRO A 354 21.32 13.39 -3.09
N GLY A 355 21.00 14.60 -3.54
CA GLY A 355 21.89 15.48 -4.27
C GLY A 355 21.94 15.23 -5.78
N LYS A 356 21.48 14.09 -6.28
CA LYS A 356 21.42 13.82 -7.72
C LYS A 356 20.42 14.75 -8.41
N ARG A 357 20.82 15.36 -9.52
CA ARG A 357 19.93 16.10 -10.42
C ARG A 357 19.29 15.14 -11.42
N ILE A 358 17.96 15.16 -11.51
CA ILE A 358 17.20 14.26 -12.36
C ILE A 358 16.15 15.03 -13.18
N PRO A 359 15.91 14.64 -14.44
CA PRO A 359 14.77 15.13 -15.21
C PRO A 359 13.47 14.51 -14.70
N VAL A 360 12.44 15.33 -14.53
CA VAL A 360 11.08 14.93 -14.20
C VAL A 360 10.18 15.40 -15.33
N GLU A 361 9.63 14.44 -16.08
CA GLU A 361 8.62 14.73 -17.10
C GLU A 361 7.23 14.70 -16.47
N LEU A 362 6.48 15.75 -16.69
CA LEU A 362 5.15 15.91 -16.13
C LEU A 362 4.18 16.51 -17.15
N LEU A 363 2.91 16.36 -16.86
CA LEU A 363 1.82 16.99 -17.58
C LEU A 363 1.23 18.07 -16.68
N ARG A 364 1.20 19.32 -17.19
CA ARG A 364 0.59 20.48 -16.54
C ARG A 364 -0.44 21.07 -17.49
N ASN A 365 -1.70 21.13 -17.08
CA ASN A 365 -2.80 21.63 -17.95
C ASN A 365 -2.83 20.97 -19.35
N GLY A 366 -2.55 19.65 -19.42
CA GLY A 366 -2.50 18.90 -20.66
C GLY A 366 -1.21 19.05 -21.49
N GLN A 367 -0.29 19.94 -21.09
CA GLN A 367 1.00 20.15 -21.80
C GLN A 367 2.12 19.37 -21.12
N ARG A 368 3.00 18.76 -21.93
CA ARG A 368 4.20 18.09 -21.44
C ARG A 368 5.28 19.11 -21.08
N LEU A 369 5.84 18.95 -19.90
CA LEU A 369 6.94 19.75 -19.40
C LEU A 369 8.02 18.82 -18.83
N THR A 370 9.27 19.25 -18.91
CA THR A 370 10.38 18.59 -18.21
C THR A 370 11.04 19.61 -17.28
N VAL A 371 11.06 19.29 -15.99
CA VAL A 371 11.75 20.10 -14.98
C VAL A 371 12.97 19.34 -14.45
N GLN A 372 13.97 20.07 -13.95
CA GLN A 372 15.15 19.49 -13.32
C GLN A 372 15.00 19.56 -11.81
N ALA A 373 14.93 18.42 -11.16
CA ALA A 373 14.86 18.34 -9.69
C ALA A 373 16.21 17.86 -9.12
N VAL A 374 16.66 18.51 -8.04
CA VAL A 374 17.76 18.00 -7.23
C VAL A 374 17.14 17.23 -6.08
N VAL A 375 17.34 15.92 -6.06
CA VAL A 375 16.73 15.02 -5.06
C VAL A 375 17.21 15.41 -3.65
N GLY A 376 16.27 15.67 -2.75
CA GLY A 376 16.56 15.90 -1.33
C GLY A 376 16.79 14.61 -0.57
N LYS A 377 17.22 14.70 0.68
CA LYS A 377 17.26 13.60 1.62
C LYS A 377 15.90 13.48 2.31
N ARG A 378 15.34 12.27 2.40
CA ARG A 378 14.09 12.03 3.12
C ARG A 378 14.27 12.34 4.61
N PRO A 379 13.40 13.15 5.22
CA PRO A 379 13.37 13.35 6.66
C PRO A 379 13.15 12.03 7.41
N THR A 380 13.57 11.97 8.67
CA THR A 380 13.28 10.82 9.55
C THR A 380 11.76 10.73 9.82
N GLU A 381 11.30 9.57 10.26
CA GLU A 381 9.87 9.40 10.60
C GLU A 381 9.46 10.31 11.77
N GLU A 382 10.36 10.58 12.72
CA GLU A 382 10.15 11.53 13.80
C GLU A 382 10.00 12.97 13.28
N GLU A 383 10.84 13.39 12.32
CA GLU A 383 10.72 14.72 11.69
C GLU A 383 9.44 14.84 10.87
N LEU A 384 9.04 13.79 10.15
CA LEU A 384 7.78 13.75 9.40
C LEU A 384 6.56 13.78 10.33
N ALA A 385 6.61 13.05 11.46
CA ALA A 385 5.55 13.06 12.46
C ALA A 385 5.40 14.43 13.13
N GLN A 386 6.51 15.13 13.40
CA GLN A 386 6.49 16.50 13.93
C GLN A 386 5.90 17.52 12.93
N GLN A 387 6.09 17.31 11.64
CA GLN A 387 5.52 18.17 10.59
C GLN A 387 4.02 17.92 10.37
N SER A 388 3.51 16.76 10.75
CA SER A 388 2.09 16.40 10.62
C SER A 388 1.26 16.66 11.87
N PHE A 389 1.88 17.07 12.98
CA PHE A 389 1.17 17.34 14.22
C PHE A 389 0.71 18.80 14.26
N ASP A 390 -0.58 19.04 13.97
CA ASP A 390 -1.28 20.28 14.25
C ASP A 390 -2.09 20.09 15.55
N PRO A 391 -1.69 20.72 16.67
CA PRO A 391 -2.39 20.56 17.93
C PRO A 391 -3.78 21.22 17.97
N ASP A 392 -4.12 22.07 16.98
CA ASP A 392 -5.41 22.78 16.90
C ASP A 392 -6.47 22.07 16.03
N ALA A 393 -6.19 20.89 15.48
CA ALA A 393 -7.12 20.14 14.63
C ALA A 393 -8.22 19.38 15.36
N ALA A 394 -8.34 19.52 16.68
CA ALA A 394 -9.41 18.90 17.47
C ALA A 394 -10.38 19.96 18.00
N GLN A 395 -11.64 19.79 17.58
CA GLN A 395 -12.86 20.45 18.10
C GLN A 395 -13.30 21.72 17.37
N ASP A 396 -14.33 21.58 16.53
CA ASP A 396 -15.65 22.21 16.68
C ASP A 396 -16.54 21.83 15.51
N GLU A 397 -17.29 20.76 15.65
CA GLU A 397 -18.54 20.55 14.94
C GLU A 397 -19.61 21.37 15.66
N ASP A 398 -20.32 22.22 14.89
CA ASP A 398 -21.53 22.96 15.20
C ASP A 398 -21.37 24.48 15.19
N SER A 399 -21.58 25.08 14.01
CA SER A 399 -22.41 26.28 13.87
C SER A 399 -22.44 26.81 12.44
N PHE A 400 -23.28 26.23 11.59
CA PHE A 400 -23.77 26.92 10.39
C PHE A 400 -25.31 26.98 10.44
N GLY A 401 -25.81 28.19 10.74
CA GLY A 401 -27.21 28.47 10.76
C GLY A 401 -27.90 28.12 9.43
N SER A 402 -29.00 27.40 9.55
CA SER A 402 -29.94 27.17 8.48
C SER A 402 -30.57 28.49 8.00
N ASN A 403 -30.26 28.91 6.77
CA ASN A 403 -31.27 29.56 5.90
C ASN A 403 -30.69 29.79 4.50
N GLN A 404 -31.21 29.08 3.51
CA GLN A 404 -31.77 29.57 2.26
C GLN A 404 -32.04 28.39 1.35
N GLN A 405 -33.30 28.05 1.21
CA GLN A 405 -33.86 27.23 0.15
C GLN A 405 -33.72 28.01 -1.17
N GLN A 406 -32.78 27.60 -2.01
CA GLN A 406 -32.86 27.86 -3.45
C GLN A 406 -33.09 26.50 -4.12
N GLY A 407 -34.03 26.46 -5.08
CA GLY A 407 -34.41 25.26 -5.79
C GLY A 407 -33.26 24.54 -6.49
N PRO A 408 -33.45 23.35 -7.06
CA PRO A 408 -32.37 22.49 -7.55
C PRO A 408 -31.56 23.22 -8.64
N GLY A 409 -30.42 23.77 -8.26
CA GLY A 409 -29.48 24.45 -9.16
C GLY A 409 -28.81 23.46 -10.13
N ALA A 410 -28.24 23.97 -11.20
CA ALA A 410 -27.52 23.17 -12.20
C ALA A 410 -26.41 22.28 -11.60
N LEU A 411 -25.76 22.73 -10.52
CA LEU A 411 -24.76 21.96 -9.80
C LEU A 411 -25.35 20.76 -9.03
N GLN A 412 -26.57 20.90 -8.54
CA GLN A 412 -27.23 19.83 -7.79
C GLN A 412 -27.64 18.68 -8.74
N SER A 413 -28.06 19.01 -9.95
CA SER A 413 -28.39 18.00 -10.96
C SER A 413 -27.16 17.33 -11.56
N SER A 414 -26.03 18.05 -11.71
CA SER A 414 -24.82 17.56 -12.39
C SER A 414 -23.79 16.93 -11.45
N LEU A 415 -23.52 17.56 -10.31
CA LEU A 415 -22.51 17.08 -9.34
C LEU A 415 -23.12 16.59 -8.03
N GLY A 416 -24.41 16.87 -7.79
CA GLY A 416 -25.06 16.55 -6.51
C GLY A 416 -24.66 17.47 -5.37
N ILE A 417 -24.18 18.69 -5.66
CA ILE A 417 -23.81 19.69 -4.66
C ILE A 417 -24.60 20.97 -4.83
N ALA A 418 -24.88 21.66 -3.72
CA ALA A 418 -25.30 23.04 -3.71
C ALA A 418 -24.11 23.90 -3.24
N ALA A 419 -23.94 25.06 -3.84
CA ALA A 419 -22.84 25.97 -3.52
C ALA A 419 -23.32 27.41 -3.36
N ILE A 420 -22.63 28.17 -2.48
CA ILE A 420 -22.85 29.58 -2.24
C ILE A 420 -21.54 30.36 -2.42
N PRO A 421 -21.57 31.65 -2.73
CA PRO A 421 -20.36 32.46 -2.82
C PRO A 421 -19.61 32.50 -1.47
N LEU A 422 -18.28 32.41 -1.50
CA LEU A 422 -17.44 32.66 -0.35
C LEU A 422 -17.34 34.19 -0.13
N ASN A 423 -17.89 34.67 0.98
CA ASN A 423 -17.76 36.06 1.39
C ASN A 423 -16.80 36.18 2.57
N ALA A 424 -16.41 37.42 2.96
CA ALA A 424 -15.46 37.68 4.05
C ALA A 424 -15.93 37.10 5.40
N GLN A 425 -17.24 37.08 5.66
CA GLN A 425 -17.79 36.51 6.88
C GLN A 425 -17.64 34.99 6.93
N ILE A 426 -17.96 34.30 5.84
CA ILE A 426 -17.82 32.83 5.72
C ILE A 426 -16.33 32.46 5.72
N ALA A 427 -15.46 33.26 5.05
CA ALA A 427 -14.01 33.03 5.05
C ALA A 427 -13.43 33.03 6.48
N ARG A 428 -13.82 34.00 7.32
CA ARG A 428 -13.44 34.04 8.73
C ARG A 428 -13.93 32.81 9.52
N GLN A 429 -15.18 32.40 9.31
CA GLN A 429 -15.74 31.24 9.99
C GLN A 429 -15.04 29.92 9.58
N LEU A 430 -14.61 29.84 8.33
CA LEU A 430 -13.89 28.68 7.81
C LEU A 430 -12.37 28.74 8.04
N GLY A 431 -11.86 29.83 8.67
CA GLY A 431 -10.44 29.97 9.01
C GLY A 431 -9.53 30.16 7.78
N VAL A 432 -10.06 30.74 6.69
CA VAL A 432 -9.28 31.07 5.49
C VAL A 432 -9.16 32.59 5.34
N SER A 433 -8.17 33.01 4.53
CA SER A 433 -7.99 34.47 4.25
C SER A 433 -9.24 35.04 3.59
N GLU A 434 -9.59 36.29 3.98
CA GLU A 434 -10.71 37.01 3.36
C GLU A 434 -10.52 37.27 1.86
N ASP A 435 -9.27 37.28 1.38
CA ASP A 435 -8.93 37.40 -0.04
C ASP A 435 -9.07 36.09 -0.82
N THR A 436 -9.40 34.97 -0.14
CA THR A 436 -9.58 33.67 -0.78
C THR A 436 -10.77 33.72 -1.74
N LYS A 437 -10.51 33.41 -3.02
CA LYS A 437 -11.57 33.27 -4.02
C LYS A 437 -12.05 31.80 -4.04
N GLY A 438 -13.38 31.63 -4.06
CA GLY A 438 -13.96 30.30 -4.06
C GLY A 438 -15.48 30.32 -3.89
N VAL A 439 -16.08 29.16 -3.93
CA VAL A 439 -17.46 28.92 -3.53
C VAL A 439 -17.52 27.87 -2.43
N VAL A 440 -18.46 28.00 -1.52
CA VAL A 440 -18.61 27.08 -0.38
C VAL A 440 -19.71 26.09 -0.68
N ILE A 441 -19.45 24.81 -0.46
CA ILE A 441 -20.47 23.76 -0.55
C ILE A 441 -21.45 23.94 0.61
N SER A 442 -22.70 24.26 0.30
CA SER A 442 -23.77 24.45 1.28
C SER A 442 -24.56 23.17 1.56
N ALA A 443 -24.58 22.23 0.62
CA ALA A 443 -25.19 20.91 0.78
C ALA A 443 -24.61 19.91 -0.22
N VAL A 444 -24.60 18.62 0.16
CA VAL A 444 -24.20 17.50 -0.69
C VAL A 444 -25.31 16.46 -0.66
N SER A 445 -25.73 16.01 -1.84
CA SER A 445 -26.73 14.94 -1.97
C SER A 445 -26.13 13.61 -1.53
N PRO A 446 -26.73 12.89 -0.56
CA PRO A 446 -26.16 11.64 -0.03
C PRO A 446 -25.92 10.54 -1.08
N SER A 447 -26.71 10.56 -2.16
CA SER A 447 -26.59 9.59 -3.27
C SER A 447 -25.67 10.06 -4.40
N SER A 448 -24.93 11.13 -4.21
CA SER A 448 -24.02 11.69 -5.22
C SER A 448 -22.62 11.09 -5.15
N ASP A 449 -21.90 11.15 -6.29
CA ASP A 449 -20.46 10.84 -6.32
C ASP A 449 -19.67 11.79 -5.42
N ALA A 450 -20.10 13.05 -5.31
CA ALA A 450 -19.52 14.03 -4.39
C ALA A 450 -19.56 13.54 -2.94
N ALA A 451 -20.69 12.98 -2.47
CA ALA A 451 -20.79 12.39 -1.13
C ALA A 451 -19.88 11.17 -0.97
N THR A 452 -19.85 10.29 -1.97
CA THR A 452 -18.97 9.10 -1.98
C THR A 452 -17.49 9.48 -1.94
N LYS A 453 -17.11 10.59 -2.53
CA LYS A 453 -15.75 11.16 -2.51
C LYS A 453 -15.46 11.97 -1.24
N GLY A 454 -16.39 12.01 -0.31
CA GLY A 454 -16.21 12.64 0.98
C GLY A 454 -16.31 14.17 0.98
N LEU A 455 -16.94 14.77 -0.05
CA LEU A 455 -17.26 16.20 -0.02
C LEU A 455 -18.32 16.47 1.06
N GLN A 456 -18.14 17.56 1.77
CA GLN A 456 -18.98 17.93 2.88
C GLN A 456 -19.43 19.39 2.79
N ARG A 457 -20.48 19.71 3.54
CA ARG A 457 -20.87 21.09 3.76
C ARG A 457 -19.71 21.84 4.44
N GLY A 458 -19.41 23.07 3.98
CA GLY A 458 -18.31 23.88 4.47
C GLY A 458 -17.01 23.71 3.69
N ASP A 459 -16.90 22.72 2.79
CA ASP A 459 -15.76 22.64 1.87
C ASP A 459 -15.78 23.82 0.90
N ILE A 460 -14.61 24.43 0.64
CA ILE A 460 -14.44 25.53 -0.29
C ILE A 460 -13.90 25.00 -1.62
N VAL A 461 -14.60 25.22 -2.71
CA VAL A 461 -14.12 24.93 -4.06
C VAL A 461 -13.32 26.13 -4.56
N LEU A 462 -12.01 25.99 -4.66
CA LEU A 462 -11.07 27.03 -5.10
C LEU A 462 -10.92 27.06 -6.64
N SER A 463 -10.94 25.91 -7.27
CA SER A 463 -10.86 25.77 -8.72
C SER A 463 -11.57 24.50 -9.20
N ALA A 464 -11.94 24.49 -10.48
CA ALA A 464 -12.45 23.31 -11.17
C ALA A 464 -11.71 23.18 -12.51
N ASN A 465 -11.21 21.98 -12.84
CA ASN A 465 -10.36 21.73 -14.01
C ASN A 465 -9.24 22.79 -14.17
N TYR A 466 -8.58 23.14 -13.06
CA TYR A 466 -7.50 24.17 -12.92
C TYR A 466 -7.97 25.63 -13.18
N ILE A 467 -9.22 25.87 -13.50
CA ILE A 467 -9.78 27.21 -13.66
C ILE A 467 -10.25 27.70 -12.28
N THR A 468 -9.77 28.86 -11.85
CA THR A 468 -10.17 29.47 -10.58
C THR A 468 -11.68 29.73 -10.58
N VAL A 469 -12.35 29.33 -9.50
CA VAL A 469 -13.77 29.58 -9.28
C VAL A 469 -13.89 30.75 -8.32
N ALA A 470 -14.52 31.85 -8.77
CA ALA A 470 -14.80 33.01 -7.95
C ALA A 470 -16.30 33.13 -7.60
N ALA A 471 -17.16 32.59 -8.44
CA ALA A 471 -18.61 32.61 -8.28
C ALA A 471 -19.21 31.24 -8.62
N VAL A 472 -20.44 30.98 -8.15
CA VAL A 472 -21.19 29.74 -8.46
C VAL A 472 -21.35 29.57 -9.96
N ALA A 473 -21.61 30.65 -10.69
CA ALA A 473 -21.75 30.63 -12.14
C ALA A 473 -20.48 30.17 -12.88
N ASP A 474 -19.28 30.42 -12.32
CA ASP A 474 -18.02 29.94 -12.89
C ASP A 474 -17.97 28.42 -12.81
N LEU A 475 -18.30 27.86 -11.66
CA LEU A 475 -18.33 26.41 -11.44
C LEU A 475 -19.36 25.74 -12.37
N GLU A 476 -20.55 26.32 -12.48
CA GLU A 476 -21.59 25.81 -13.42
C GLU A 476 -21.13 25.81 -14.87
N LYS A 477 -20.45 26.88 -15.29
CA LYS A 477 -19.90 27.01 -16.64
C LYS A 477 -18.84 25.94 -16.91
N ILE A 478 -17.91 25.73 -15.96
CA ILE A 478 -16.84 24.74 -16.08
C ILE A 478 -17.44 23.33 -16.18
N VAL A 479 -18.42 23.01 -15.33
CA VAL A 479 -19.10 21.69 -15.35
C VAL A 479 -19.83 21.47 -16.68
N ARG A 480 -20.53 22.48 -17.17
CA ARG A 480 -21.23 22.41 -18.46
C ARG A 480 -20.26 22.21 -19.63
N ASN A 481 -19.16 22.95 -19.65
CA ASN A 481 -18.12 22.80 -20.67
C ASN A 481 -17.52 21.40 -20.65
N ALA A 482 -17.17 20.88 -19.47
CA ALA A 482 -16.65 19.53 -19.33
C ALA A 482 -17.62 18.47 -19.88
N LYS A 483 -18.92 18.62 -19.60
CA LYS A 483 -19.96 17.75 -20.15
C LYS A 483 -20.06 17.84 -21.70
N THR A 484 -19.96 19.06 -22.24
CA THR A 484 -19.98 19.30 -23.70
C THR A 484 -18.76 18.71 -24.39
N GLU A 485 -17.59 18.69 -23.68
CA GLU A 485 -16.35 18.09 -24.14
C GLU A 485 -16.34 16.55 -24.00
N GLY A 486 -17.43 15.95 -23.50
CA GLY A 486 -17.54 14.51 -23.29
C GLY A 486 -16.74 13.98 -22.10
N ARG A 487 -16.42 14.83 -21.13
CA ARG A 487 -15.75 14.41 -19.89
C ARG A 487 -16.77 13.89 -18.89
N ASP A 488 -16.47 12.75 -18.30
CA ASP A 488 -17.33 12.10 -17.30
C ASP A 488 -17.11 12.64 -15.87
N ALA A 489 -16.10 13.45 -15.64
CA ALA A 489 -15.77 14.00 -14.33
C ALA A 489 -15.16 15.41 -14.41
N VAL A 490 -15.29 16.15 -13.32
CA VAL A 490 -14.63 17.45 -13.09
C VAL A 490 -13.67 17.33 -11.91
N LEU A 491 -12.47 17.86 -12.07
CA LEU A 491 -11.47 17.90 -11.01
C LEU A 491 -11.65 19.15 -10.16
N LEU A 492 -12.14 19.00 -8.94
CA LEU A 492 -12.32 20.09 -7.98
C LEU A 492 -11.09 20.21 -7.09
N ARG A 493 -10.57 21.44 -6.89
CA ARG A 493 -9.60 21.74 -5.84
C ARG A 493 -10.36 22.29 -4.64
N ILE A 494 -10.34 21.53 -3.55
CA ILE A 494 -11.17 21.76 -2.39
C ILE A 494 -10.29 22.09 -1.18
N GLN A 495 -10.67 23.08 -0.41
CA GLN A 495 -10.07 23.40 0.86
C GLN A 495 -11.07 23.19 1.99
N ARG A 496 -10.70 22.40 2.98
CA ARG A 496 -11.44 22.19 4.22
C ARG A 496 -10.77 22.97 5.35
N ARG A 497 -11.55 23.42 6.32
CA ARG A 497 -11.04 24.12 7.50
C ARG A 497 -9.88 23.36 8.14
N GLY A 498 -8.76 24.05 8.43
CA GLY A 498 -7.57 23.46 9.05
C GLY A 498 -6.78 22.47 8.19
N GLN A 499 -7.16 22.28 6.92
CA GLN A 499 -6.47 21.32 6.02
C GLN A 499 -5.91 22.03 4.79
N PRO A 500 -4.78 21.57 4.24
CA PRO A 500 -4.29 22.07 2.96
C PRO A 500 -5.28 21.69 1.84
N PRO A 501 -5.35 22.51 0.76
CA PRO A 501 -6.20 22.19 -0.38
C PRO A 501 -5.86 20.84 -0.99
N ILE A 502 -6.90 20.05 -1.34
CA ILE A 502 -6.79 18.77 -2.01
C ILE A 502 -7.53 18.79 -3.35
N TYR A 503 -7.16 17.90 -4.26
CA TYR A 503 -7.86 17.70 -5.51
C TYR A 503 -8.76 16.46 -5.45
N THR A 504 -10.02 16.62 -5.85
CA THR A 504 -11.03 15.55 -5.81
C THR A 504 -11.76 15.50 -7.16
N PRO A 505 -11.65 14.40 -7.92
CA PRO A 505 -12.44 14.22 -9.13
C PRO A 505 -13.86 13.84 -8.77
N VAL A 506 -14.85 14.55 -9.34
CA VAL A 506 -16.28 14.29 -9.11
C VAL A 506 -16.95 14.01 -10.45
N ARG A 507 -17.64 12.88 -10.53
CA ARG A 507 -18.37 12.48 -11.76
C ARG A 507 -19.52 13.42 -12.04
N ILE A 508 -19.69 13.71 -13.34
CA ILE A 508 -20.83 14.49 -13.86
C ILE A 508 -21.97 13.50 -14.16
N ARG A 509 -23.16 13.82 -13.68
CA ARG A 509 -24.39 13.06 -13.96
C ARG A 509 -25.03 13.47 -15.27
#